data_5507986154f748f187d2c638b2c284be
#
_entry.id   5507986154f748f187d2c638b2c284be
#
_cell.length_a   1.000
_cell.length_b   1.000
_cell.length_c   1.000
_cell.angle_alpha   90.00
_cell.angle_beta   90.00
_cell.angle_gamma   90.00
#
_symmetry.space_group_name_H-M   'P 1'
#
loop_
_entity.id
_entity.type
_entity.pdbx_description
1 polymer ?
#
loop_
_entity_poly.entity_id
_entity_poly.type
_entity_poly.pdbx_seq_one_letter_code
_entity_poly.pdbx_strand_id
1 'polypeptide(L)'
;FQLVEEKPSFQGGDANQFSKWVNSRLVYPEIAKENGVQGRVTLQFTVEKDGSVTKVKVLRGVDPSLDKEAVRVVSMSPKWKPGKQRDRAVPVTYTFPVIFQLR
;
A
#
# COMPACT_ATOMS: atom_id res chain seq x y z
N PHE A 1 9.52 18.99 3.00
CA PHE A 1 10.51 17.99 2.65
C PHE A 1 11.29 17.58 3.89
N GLN A 2 11.30 16.30 4.22
CA GLN A 2 12.06 15.78 5.35
C GLN A 2 13.09 14.77 4.88
N LEU A 3 14.31 14.89 5.40
CA LEU A 3 15.33 13.90 5.15
C LEU A 3 15.13 12.72 6.10
N VAL A 4 14.81 11.58 5.55
CA VAL A 4 14.62 10.35 6.32
C VAL A 4 15.91 9.55 6.26
N GLU A 5 16.56 9.35 7.40
CA GLU A 5 17.83 8.63 7.47
C GLU A 5 17.64 7.12 7.38
N GLU A 6 16.54 6.62 7.92
CA GLU A 6 16.21 5.20 7.87
C GLU A 6 14.78 5.05 7.35
N LYS A 7 14.62 4.36 6.22
CA LYS A 7 13.31 4.15 5.62
C LYS A 7 12.52 3.10 6.39
N PRO A 8 11.17 3.22 6.42
CA PRO A 8 10.34 2.17 6.99
C PRO A 8 10.59 0.84 6.28
N SER A 9 10.44 -0.25 7.03
CA SER A 9 10.54 -1.58 6.45
C SER A 9 9.32 -2.42 6.82
N PHE A 10 8.94 -3.31 5.91
CA PHE A 10 7.81 -4.21 6.09
C PHE A 10 8.35 -5.63 6.34
N GLN A 11 8.14 -6.13 7.56
CA GLN A 11 8.58 -7.47 7.96
C GLN A 11 10.06 -7.71 7.63
N GLY A 12 10.88 -6.69 7.87
CA GLY A 12 12.32 -6.77 7.62
C GLY A 12 12.73 -6.59 6.17
N GLY A 13 11.78 -6.31 5.27
CA GLY A 13 12.05 -6.13 3.86
C GLY A 13 11.67 -4.77 3.32
N ASP A 14 11.77 -4.62 2.01
CA ASP A 14 11.45 -3.38 1.31
C ASP A 14 10.03 -3.39 0.73
N ALA A 15 9.77 -2.48 -0.22
CA ALA A 15 8.46 -2.38 -0.89
C ALA A 15 8.10 -3.66 -1.63
N ASN A 16 9.07 -4.44 -2.10
CA ASN A 16 8.79 -5.72 -2.76
C ASN A 16 8.18 -6.72 -1.81
N GLN A 17 8.62 -6.72 -0.55
CA GLN A 17 8.05 -7.59 0.47
C GLN A 17 6.59 -7.21 0.74
N PHE A 18 6.30 -5.92 0.81
CA PHE A 18 4.93 -5.44 0.98
C PHE A 18 4.06 -5.81 -0.23
N SER A 19 4.61 -5.68 -1.43
CA SER A 19 3.90 -6.05 -2.66
C SER A 19 3.49 -7.53 -2.64
N LYS A 20 4.38 -8.41 -2.20
CA LYS A 20 4.07 -9.83 -2.06
C LYS A 20 2.95 -10.07 -1.05
N TRP A 21 3.00 -9.36 0.07
CA TRP A 21 1.95 -9.47 1.09
C TRP A 21 0.60 -9.02 0.54
N VAL A 22 0.58 -7.87 -0.15
CA VAL A 22 -0.64 -7.33 -0.76
C VAL A 22 -1.22 -8.34 -1.76
N ASN A 23 -0.37 -8.86 -2.65
CA ASN A 23 -0.81 -9.82 -3.67
C ASN A 23 -1.37 -11.11 -3.05
N SER A 24 -0.84 -11.53 -1.90
CA SER A 24 -1.34 -12.73 -1.22
C SER A 24 -2.72 -12.54 -0.59
N ARG A 25 -3.11 -11.28 -0.31
CA ARG A 25 -4.38 -10.95 0.34
C ARG A 25 -5.41 -10.36 -0.62
N LEU A 26 -4.97 -10.00 -1.82
CA LEU A 26 -5.82 -9.32 -2.79
C LEU A 26 -6.86 -10.26 -3.36
N VAL A 27 -8.13 -9.83 -3.30
CA VAL A 27 -9.25 -10.57 -3.89
C VAL A 27 -9.74 -9.77 -5.09
N TYR A 28 -9.71 -10.38 -6.26
CA TYR A 28 -10.20 -9.73 -7.47
C TYR A 28 -11.73 -9.59 -7.37
N PRO A 29 -12.27 -8.34 -7.43
CA PRO A 29 -13.72 -8.16 -7.33
C PRO A 29 -14.45 -8.89 -8.46
N GLU A 30 -15.52 -9.60 -8.12
CA GLU A 30 -16.25 -10.42 -9.06
C GLU A 30 -16.78 -9.60 -10.24
N ILE A 31 -17.33 -8.42 -9.94
CA ILE A 31 -17.89 -7.57 -11.00
C ILE A 31 -16.82 -7.08 -11.98
N ALA A 32 -15.63 -6.77 -11.47
CA ALA A 32 -14.52 -6.37 -12.34
C ALA A 32 -14.03 -7.53 -13.18
N LYS A 33 -13.99 -8.72 -12.59
CA LYS A 33 -13.60 -9.94 -13.28
C LYS A 33 -14.55 -10.27 -14.42
N GLU A 34 -15.85 -10.17 -14.17
CA GLU A 34 -16.89 -10.42 -15.17
C GLU A 34 -16.80 -9.44 -16.34
N ASN A 35 -16.43 -8.20 -16.06
CA ASN A 35 -16.34 -7.15 -17.07
C ASN A 35 -14.95 -7.02 -17.70
N GLY A 36 -14.03 -7.90 -17.32
CA GLY A 36 -12.67 -7.87 -17.86
C GLY A 36 -11.88 -6.64 -17.47
N VAL A 37 -12.21 -6.02 -16.35
CA VAL A 37 -11.54 -4.78 -15.90
C VAL A 37 -10.22 -5.12 -15.21
N GLN A 38 -9.14 -4.52 -15.68
CA GLN A 38 -7.82 -4.69 -15.10
C GLN A 38 -7.05 -3.38 -15.19
N GLY A 39 -5.97 -3.26 -14.43
CA GLY A 39 -5.16 -2.06 -14.44
C GLY A 39 -4.42 -1.85 -13.13
N ARG A 40 -3.83 -0.68 -13.00
CA ARG A 40 -3.04 -0.30 -11.84
C ARG A 40 -3.77 0.77 -11.03
N VAL A 41 -3.99 0.49 -9.75
CA VAL A 41 -4.52 1.47 -8.80
C VAL A 41 -3.34 2.02 -8.03
N THR A 42 -3.09 3.33 -8.14
CA THR A 42 -2.02 3.99 -7.41
C THR A 42 -2.56 4.58 -6.13
N LEU A 43 -2.02 4.12 -5.01
CA LEU A 43 -2.43 4.56 -3.68
C LEU A 43 -1.33 5.38 -3.02
N GLN A 44 -1.74 6.19 -2.06
CA GLN A 44 -0.83 6.86 -1.15
C GLN A 44 -1.22 6.48 0.27
N PHE A 45 -0.25 6.16 1.10
CA PHE A 45 -0.49 5.89 2.50
C PHE A 45 0.69 6.38 3.34
N THR A 46 0.45 6.51 4.65
CA THR A 46 1.47 6.97 5.58
C THR A 46 1.79 5.85 6.58
N VAL A 47 3.08 5.58 6.76
CA VAL A 47 3.56 4.73 7.86
C VAL A 47 3.85 5.67 9.03
N GLU A 48 3.05 5.55 10.08
CA GLU A 48 3.13 6.43 11.25
C GLU A 48 4.31 6.07 12.15
N LYS A 49 4.53 6.88 13.17
CA LYS A 49 5.63 6.70 14.12
C LYS A 49 5.60 5.34 14.81
N ASP A 50 4.41 4.78 15.01
CA ASP A 50 4.24 3.46 15.64
C ASP A 50 4.25 2.32 14.62
N GLY A 51 4.44 2.62 13.34
CA GLY A 51 4.45 1.63 12.27
C GLY A 51 3.08 1.34 11.66
N SER A 52 2.02 1.95 12.15
CA SER A 52 0.68 1.72 11.58
C SER A 52 0.52 2.42 10.22
N VAL A 53 -0.28 1.82 9.35
CA VAL A 53 -0.61 2.39 8.05
C VAL A 53 -1.89 3.20 8.18
N THR A 54 -1.81 4.48 7.80
CA THR A 54 -2.93 5.41 7.90
C THR A 54 -3.05 6.25 6.63
N LYS A 55 -4.11 7.04 6.56
CA LYS A 55 -4.31 8.01 5.47
C LYS A 55 -4.21 7.38 4.10
N VAL A 56 -4.79 6.18 3.96
CA VAL A 56 -4.81 5.46 2.69
C VAL A 56 -5.79 6.17 1.75
N LYS A 57 -5.30 6.56 0.58
CA LYS A 57 -6.15 7.20 -0.43
C LYS A 57 -5.71 6.80 -1.84
N VAL A 58 -6.67 6.86 -2.76
CA VAL A 58 -6.42 6.58 -4.16
C VAL A 58 -5.93 7.86 -4.84
N LEU A 59 -4.74 7.83 -5.40
CA LEU A 59 -4.21 8.94 -6.21
C LEU A 59 -4.67 8.80 -7.66
N ARG A 60 -4.68 7.58 -8.17
CA ARG A 60 -5.12 7.30 -9.53
C ARG A 60 -5.83 5.95 -9.55
N GLY A 61 -7.12 5.98 -9.85
CA GLY A 61 -7.94 4.77 -9.89
C GLY A 61 -8.14 4.25 -11.29
N VAL A 62 -8.75 3.07 -11.37
CA VAL A 62 -9.12 2.42 -12.63
C VAL A 62 -10.64 2.25 -12.68
N ASP A 63 -11.18 1.68 -11.63
CA ASP A 63 -12.60 1.36 -11.51
C ASP A 63 -12.95 1.33 -10.04
N PRO A 64 -14.15 1.81 -9.64
CA PRO A 64 -14.50 1.85 -8.22
C PRO A 64 -14.34 0.52 -7.48
N SER A 65 -14.65 -0.62 -8.13
CA SER A 65 -14.51 -1.93 -7.50
C SER A 65 -13.05 -2.27 -7.20
N LEU A 66 -12.14 -1.99 -8.15
CA LEU A 66 -10.71 -2.23 -7.97
C LEU A 66 -10.12 -1.27 -6.94
N ASP A 67 -10.51 0.00 -7.01
CA ASP A 67 -10.03 1.04 -6.11
C ASP A 67 -10.38 0.70 -4.65
N LYS A 68 -11.61 0.27 -4.43
CA LYS A 68 -12.09 -0.11 -3.10
C LYS A 68 -11.32 -1.30 -2.53
N GLU A 69 -11.07 -2.31 -3.36
CA GLU A 69 -10.33 -3.49 -2.93
C GLU A 69 -8.88 -3.14 -2.60
N ALA A 70 -8.25 -2.30 -3.40
CA ALA A 70 -6.88 -1.86 -3.15
C ALA A 70 -6.77 -1.15 -1.79
N VAL A 71 -7.69 -0.23 -1.51
CA VAL A 71 -7.73 0.48 -0.23
C VAL A 71 -7.95 -0.50 0.92
N ARG A 72 -8.86 -1.47 0.76
CA ARG A 72 -9.15 -2.46 1.79
C ARG A 72 -7.90 -3.24 2.19
N VAL A 73 -7.19 -3.76 1.20
CA VAL A 73 -6.01 -4.60 1.46
C VAL A 73 -4.89 -3.80 2.10
N VAL A 74 -4.58 -2.63 1.56
CA VAL A 74 -3.50 -1.79 2.10
C VAL A 74 -3.83 -1.35 3.53
N SER A 75 -5.11 -1.04 3.80
CA SER A 75 -5.55 -0.63 5.14
C SER A 75 -5.46 -1.77 6.17
N MET A 76 -5.38 -3.00 5.73
CA MET A 76 -5.24 -4.18 6.60
C MET A 76 -3.79 -4.51 6.92
N SER A 77 -2.85 -3.72 6.46
CA SER A 77 -1.43 -3.99 6.64
C SER A 77 -1.07 -4.16 8.11
N PRO A 78 -0.29 -5.19 8.45
CA PRO A 78 0.31 -5.26 9.80
C PRO A 78 1.28 -4.11 9.98
N LYS A 79 1.72 -3.90 11.20
CA LYS A 79 2.62 -2.78 11.50
C LYS A 79 3.95 -2.92 10.80
N TRP A 80 4.45 -1.80 10.33
CA TRP A 80 5.77 -1.66 9.75
C TRP A 80 6.78 -1.28 10.83
N LYS A 81 8.06 -1.46 10.54
CA LYS A 81 9.11 -0.81 11.29
C LYS A 81 9.15 0.64 10.80
N PRO A 82 8.93 1.64 11.69
CA PRO A 82 8.81 3.03 11.22
C PRO A 82 10.13 3.57 10.71
N GLY A 83 10.03 4.61 9.88
CA GLY A 83 11.20 5.35 9.44
C GLY A 83 11.80 6.16 10.58
N LYS A 84 13.06 6.54 10.47
CA LYS A 84 13.77 7.30 11.49
C LYS A 84 14.52 8.47 10.93
N GLN A 85 14.59 9.52 11.74
CA GLN A 85 15.40 10.69 11.49
C GLN A 85 16.02 11.08 12.84
N ARG A 86 17.34 11.09 12.92
CA ARG A 86 18.08 11.38 14.16
C ARG A 86 17.61 10.51 15.34
N ASP A 87 17.50 9.20 15.09
CA ASP A 87 17.05 8.19 16.06
C ASP A 87 15.62 8.37 16.57
N ARG A 88 14.84 9.23 15.90
CA ARG A 88 13.41 9.41 16.20
C ARG A 88 12.56 8.79 15.13
N ALA A 89 11.54 8.07 15.53
CA ALA A 89 10.54 7.57 14.57
C ALA A 89 9.79 8.76 13.97
N VAL A 90 9.63 8.74 12.64
CA VAL A 90 8.91 9.79 11.91
C VAL A 90 7.89 9.16 10.96
N PRO A 91 6.77 9.84 10.70
CA PRO A 91 5.83 9.35 9.70
C PRO A 91 6.43 9.52 8.30
N VAL A 92 6.20 8.53 7.43
CA VAL A 92 6.68 8.57 6.05
C VAL A 92 5.52 8.21 5.12
N THR A 93 5.34 9.03 4.09
CA THR A 93 4.29 8.83 3.10
C THR A 93 4.84 8.12 1.88
N TYR A 94 4.13 7.06 1.46
CA TYR A 94 4.50 6.27 0.29
C TYR A 94 3.44 6.35 -0.78
N THR A 95 3.89 6.26 -2.03
CA THR A 95 3.03 6.01 -3.18
C THR A 95 3.25 4.56 -3.59
N PHE A 96 2.17 3.79 -3.70
CA PHE A 96 2.26 2.35 -3.92
C PHE A 96 1.26 1.90 -5.00
N PRO A 97 1.72 1.16 -6.02
CA PRO A 97 0.82 0.64 -7.05
C PRO A 97 0.28 -0.74 -6.66
N VAL A 98 -1.02 -0.93 -6.85
CA VAL A 98 -1.66 -2.24 -6.73
C VAL A 98 -2.08 -2.65 -8.14
N ILE A 99 -1.56 -3.77 -8.61
CA ILE A 99 -1.78 -4.21 -9.98
C ILE A 99 -2.82 -5.31 -10.01
N PHE A 100 -3.90 -5.06 -10.76
CA PHE A 100 -4.96 -6.03 -11.01
C PHE A 100 -4.79 -6.56 -12.43
N GLN A 101 -4.50 -7.84 -12.54
CA GLN A 101 -4.29 -8.47 -13.82
C GLN A 101 -5.09 -9.76 -13.91
N LEU A 102 -5.88 -9.87 -14.96
CA LEU A 102 -6.65 -11.09 -15.24
C LEU A 102 -5.75 -12.13 -15.91
N ARG A 103 -6.01 -13.38 -15.59
CA ARG A 103 -5.30 -14.51 -16.17
C ARG A 103 -6.21 -15.36 -17.02
#